data_84d0a0ef0ccc7fad571140b907efc92c
#
_entry.id   84d0a0ef0ccc7fad571140b907efc92c
#
_cell.length_a   1.000
_cell.length_b   1.000
_cell.length_c   1.000
_cell.angle_alpha   90.00
_cell.angle_beta   90.00
_cell.angle_gamma   90.00
#
_symmetry.space_group_name_H-M   'P 1'
#
loop_
_entity.id
_entity.type
_entity.pdbx_description
1 polymer ?
#
loop_
_entity_poly.entity_id
_entity_poly.type
_entity_poly.pdbx_seq_one_letter_code
_entity_poly.pdbx_strand_id
1 'polypeptide(L)'
;LIVYLLAFYNWKNIWLTISIIVIIFLPIFSYLLVKNLNFDSRETIDDESSSNKQIKNWKRAEVIKDYRFYIICANMLAMPWIATGTFVYQSFILESKNWGPFIIAQSFMAYSILSVITLFVSGFLIDKFESRKILIFMNLPLLLSVIIIIYFNQPISAFVFLGLIGISNGFANVLGSSTWAEIYGVKYIGSIKALTTSLMVFATAFGTALFGVLIDKGFSIEQIAAISAIYISISLVFLFIIRNNLNPIKNKKP
;
A
#
# COMPACT_ATOMS: atom_id res chain seq x y z
N LEU A 1 -14.42 -18.54 -0.06
CA LEU A 1 -14.03 -19.93 -0.34
C LEU A 1 -13.48 -20.61 0.91
N ILE A 2 -12.42 -20.10 1.54
CA ILE A 2 -11.77 -20.72 2.72
C ILE A 2 -12.76 -20.90 3.87
N VAL A 3 -13.57 -19.87 4.19
CA VAL A 3 -14.59 -19.95 5.26
C VAL A 3 -15.63 -21.05 4.97
N TYR A 4 -16.02 -21.21 3.70
CA TYR A 4 -16.94 -22.28 3.29
C TYR A 4 -16.28 -23.66 3.43
N LEU A 5 -15.01 -23.79 3.02
CA LEU A 5 -14.25 -25.03 3.14
C LEU A 5 -14.02 -25.44 4.60
N LEU A 6 -13.82 -24.47 5.50
CA LEU A 6 -13.66 -24.70 6.94
C LEU A 6 -14.91 -25.32 7.61
N ALA A 7 -16.09 -25.13 7.00
CA ALA A 7 -17.32 -25.79 7.48
C ALA A 7 -17.31 -27.31 7.25
N PHE A 8 -16.56 -27.80 6.25
CA PHE A 8 -16.53 -29.21 5.84
C PHE A 8 -15.21 -29.92 6.07
N TYR A 9 -14.10 -29.20 6.14
CA TYR A 9 -12.74 -29.76 6.24
C TYR A 9 -11.96 -29.14 7.38
N ASN A 10 -11.05 -29.92 7.95
CA ASN A 10 -10.12 -29.42 8.97
C ASN A 10 -9.18 -28.39 8.34
N TRP A 11 -8.89 -27.32 9.07
CA TRP A 11 -8.00 -26.24 8.64
C TRP A 11 -6.63 -26.75 8.16
N LYS A 12 -6.08 -27.81 8.78
CA LYS A 12 -4.80 -28.42 8.39
C LYS A 12 -4.86 -28.99 6.97
N ASN A 13 -5.94 -29.67 6.61
CA ASN A 13 -6.10 -30.26 5.28
C ASN A 13 -6.26 -29.19 4.21
N ILE A 14 -6.93 -28.08 4.52
CA ILE A 14 -7.09 -26.95 3.59
C ILE A 14 -5.73 -26.32 3.32
N TRP A 15 -4.95 -26.01 4.36
CA TRP A 15 -3.61 -25.44 4.19
C TRP A 15 -2.66 -26.38 3.48
N LEU A 16 -2.71 -27.68 3.77
CA LEU A 16 -1.88 -28.68 3.10
C LEU A 16 -2.22 -28.75 1.60
N THR A 17 -3.50 -28.75 1.24
CA THR A 17 -3.94 -28.74 -0.16
C THR A 17 -3.47 -27.48 -0.90
N ILE A 18 -3.64 -26.30 -0.29
CA ILE A 18 -3.16 -25.02 -0.86
C ILE A 18 -1.64 -25.06 -1.05
N SER A 19 -0.89 -25.57 -0.06
CA SER A 19 0.57 -25.68 -0.13
C SER A 19 1.02 -26.58 -1.28
N ILE A 20 0.38 -27.72 -1.47
CA ILE A 20 0.68 -28.65 -2.57
C ILE A 20 0.41 -27.98 -3.92
N ILE A 21 -0.73 -27.31 -4.07
CA ILE A 21 -1.08 -26.57 -5.30
C ILE A 21 0.00 -25.53 -5.61
N VAL A 22 0.40 -24.72 -4.63
CA VAL A 22 1.42 -23.67 -4.83
C VAL A 22 2.76 -24.27 -5.22
N ILE A 23 3.23 -25.33 -4.50
CA ILE A 23 4.53 -25.99 -4.75
C ILE A 23 4.58 -26.61 -6.17
N ILE A 24 3.48 -27.13 -6.67
CA ILE A 24 3.43 -27.74 -8.00
C ILE A 24 3.22 -26.68 -9.09
N PHE A 25 2.23 -25.82 -8.91
CA PHE A 25 1.80 -24.87 -9.95
C PHE A 25 2.81 -23.74 -10.18
N LEU A 26 3.41 -23.19 -9.12
CA LEU A 26 4.26 -22.02 -9.20
C LEU A 26 5.58 -22.29 -9.98
N PRO A 27 6.33 -23.39 -9.75
CA PRO A 27 7.52 -23.71 -10.55
C PRO A 27 7.17 -23.99 -12.01
N ILE A 28 6.09 -24.72 -12.29
CA ILE A 28 5.66 -25.05 -13.65
C ILE A 28 5.31 -23.77 -14.39
N PHE A 29 4.49 -22.90 -13.78
CA PHE A 29 4.08 -21.64 -14.38
C PHE A 29 5.27 -20.71 -14.58
N SER A 30 6.17 -20.60 -13.61
CA SER A 30 7.40 -19.82 -13.73
C SER A 30 8.29 -20.33 -14.87
N TYR A 31 8.48 -21.65 -14.98
CA TYR A 31 9.26 -22.27 -16.05
C TYR A 31 8.66 -21.97 -17.44
N LEU A 32 7.33 -22.08 -17.57
CA LEU A 32 6.64 -21.82 -18.84
C LEU A 32 6.75 -20.35 -19.26
N LEU A 33 6.68 -19.41 -18.31
CA LEU A 33 6.85 -17.99 -18.58
C LEU A 33 8.28 -17.63 -18.95
N VAL A 34 9.26 -18.14 -18.23
CA VAL A 34 10.68 -17.79 -18.41
C VAL A 34 11.26 -18.44 -19.67
N LYS A 35 10.80 -19.65 -20.06
CA LYS A 35 11.29 -20.38 -21.22
C LYS A 35 11.22 -19.58 -22.53
N ASN A 36 10.25 -18.70 -22.66
CA ASN A 36 10.01 -17.89 -23.88
C ASN A 36 10.55 -16.45 -23.79
N LEU A 37 11.15 -16.07 -22.65
CA LEU A 37 11.74 -14.75 -22.48
C LEU A 37 13.23 -14.81 -22.85
N ASN A 38 13.57 -14.26 -24.01
CA ASN A 38 14.96 -13.94 -24.31
C ASN A 38 15.40 -12.79 -23.40
N PHE A 39 16.18 -13.11 -22.37
CA PHE A 39 16.80 -12.11 -21.49
C PHE A 39 18.00 -11.43 -22.19
N ASP A 40 17.74 -10.70 -23.24
CA ASP A 40 18.73 -9.76 -23.81
C ASP A 40 18.63 -8.43 -23.05
N SER A 41 18.87 -8.50 -21.75
CA SER A 41 18.65 -7.41 -20.81
C SER A 41 19.83 -6.44 -20.68
N ARG A 42 20.85 -6.52 -21.55
CA ARG A 42 21.99 -5.58 -21.50
C ARG A 42 21.75 -4.29 -22.25
N GLU A 43 20.99 -4.31 -23.34
CA GLU A 43 20.75 -3.12 -24.16
C GLU A 43 19.70 -2.15 -23.58
N THR A 44 18.68 -2.65 -22.86
CA THR A 44 17.64 -1.79 -22.30
C THR A 44 18.07 -0.96 -21.08
N ILE A 45 19.09 -1.41 -20.34
CA ILE A 45 19.60 -0.66 -19.20
C ILE A 45 20.41 0.57 -19.64
N ASP A 46 21.07 0.50 -20.79
CA ASP A 46 21.87 1.61 -21.32
C ASP A 46 21.02 2.69 -21.99
N ASP A 47 19.88 2.36 -22.58
CA ASP A 47 18.96 3.31 -23.22
C ASP A 47 18.09 4.05 -22.18
N GLU A 48 17.61 3.38 -21.15
CA GLU A 48 16.95 4.06 -20.02
C GLU A 48 17.94 4.93 -19.22
N SER A 49 19.22 4.55 -19.17
CA SER A 49 20.26 5.34 -18.51
C SER A 49 20.55 6.64 -19.24
N SER A 50 20.32 6.72 -20.56
CA SER A 50 20.57 7.93 -21.34
C SER A 50 19.50 9.01 -21.15
N SER A 51 18.24 8.64 -20.96
CA SER A 51 17.15 9.57 -20.59
C SER A 51 17.26 10.06 -19.14
N ASN A 52 17.79 9.23 -18.23
CA ASN A 52 17.93 9.51 -16.81
C ASN A 52 19.27 10.19 -16.40
N LYS A 53 20.18 10.43 -17.36
CA LYS A 53 21.47 11.10 -17.10
C LYS A 53 21.35 12.51 -16.51
N GLN A 54 20.16 13.11 -16.53
CA GLN A 54 19.93 14.47 -16.01
C GLN A 54 19.51 14.52 -14.54
N ILE A 55 19.06 13.40 -13.93
CA ILE A 55 18.61 13.37 -12.55
C ILE A 55 19.78 13.03 -11.62
N LYS A 56 19.93 13.80 -10.53
CA LYS A 56 20.90 13.47 -9.48
C LYS A 56 20.52 12.16 -8.80
N ASN A 57 21.46 11.21 -8.78
CA ASN A 57 21.31 9.97 -8.03
C ASN A 57 21.74 10.19 -6.56
N TRP A 58 20.78 10.12 -5.65
CA TRP A 58 21.00 10.35 -4.23
C TRP A 58 21.45 9.09 -3.51
N LYS A 59 22.46 9.23 -2.64
CA LYS A 59 22.81 8.17 -1.68
C LYS A 59 21.86 8.18 -0.50
N ARG A 60 21.67 7.01 0.17
CA ARG A 60 20.82 6.87 1.35
C ARG A 60 21.06 7.97 2.41
N ALA A 61 22.32 8.30 2.68
CA ALA A 61 22.67 9.33 3.66
C ALA A 61 22.22 10.76 3.26
N GLU A 62 22.11 11.04 1.96
CA GLU A 62 21.59 12.32 1.47
C GLU A 62 20.07 12.35 1.56
N VAL A 63 19.40 11.22 1.25
CA VAL A 63 17.93 11.07 1.31
C VAL A 63 17.42 11.30 2.74
N ILE A 64 18.10 10.76 3.75
CA ILE A 64 17.74 10.95 5.17
C ILE A 64 17.84 12.43 5.60
N LYS A 65 18.64 13.24 4.94
CA LYS A 65 18.75 14.68 5.22
C LYS A 65 17.72 15.53 4.49
N ASP A 66 16.97 14.94 3.55
CA ASP A 66 15.97 15.66 2.76
C ASP A 66 14.62 15.67 3.49
N TYR A 67 14.08 16.84 3.81
CA TYR A 67 12.78 16.99 4.46
C TYR A 67 11.61 16.39 3.65
N ARG A 68 11.73 16.37 2.31
CA ARG A 68 10.73 15.78 1.40
C ARG A 68 10.53 14.29 1.68
N PHE A 69 11.63 13.59 2.01
CA PHE A 69 11.60 12.17 2.36
C PHE A 69 10.65 11.91 3.52
N TYR A 70 10.70 12.68 4.59
CA TYR A 70 9.86 12.49 5.77
C TYR A 70 8.38 12.77 5.49
N ILE A 71 8.08 13.80 4.69
CA ILE A 71 6.69 14.11 4.34
C ILE A 71 6.09 13.03 3.43
N ILE A 72 6.86 12.55 2.44
CA ILE A 72 6.43 11.44 1.58
C ILE A 72 6.27 10.16 2.41
N CYS A 73 7.23 9.85 3.30
CA CYS A 73 7.12 8.71 4.21
C CYS A 73 5.89 8.82 5.10
N ALA A 74 5.61 9.95 5.74
CA ALA A 74 4.42 10.13 6.57
C ALA A 74 3.14 9.83 5.79
N ASN A 75 3.07 10.25 4.52
CA ASN A 75 1.93 9.92 3.67
C ASN A 75 1.88 8.43 3.32
N MET A 76 2.99 7.83 2.89
CA MET A 76 3.05 6.42 2.49
C MET A 76 2.85 5.46 3.65
N LEU A 77 3.20 5.84 4.87
CA LEU A 77 3.04 5.01 6.07
C LEU A 77 1.59 4.94 6.57
N ALA A 78 0.70 5.84 6.13
CA ALA A 78 -0.71 5.82 6.51
C ALA A 78 -1.37 4.47 6.17
N MET A 79 -1.17 3.98 4.94
CA MET A 79 -1.76 2.74 4.47
C MET A 79 -1.31 1.52 5.31
N PRO A 80 0.00 1.24 5.53
CA PRO A 80 0.43 0.08 6.30
C PRO A 80 -0.14 0.03 7.71
N TRP A 81 -0.10 1.13 8.49
CA TRP A 81 -0.54 1.07 9.88
C TRP A 81 -2.07 1.01 10.03
N ILE A 82 -2.82 1.75 9.19
CA ILE A 82 -4.28 1.75 9.26
C ILE A 82 -4.85 0.42 8.76
N ALA A 83 -4.38 -0.08 7.60
CA ALA A 83 -4.85 -1.33 7.05
C ALA A 83 -4.52 -2.51 7.97
N THR A 84 -3.30 -2.56 8.53
CA THR A 84 -2.93 -3.65 9.45
C THR A 84 -3.73 -3.59 10.74
N GLY A 85 -3.91 -2.41 11.34
CA GLY A 85 -4.79 -2.25 12.50
C GLY A 85 -6.23 -2.72 12.21
N THR A 86 -6.78 -2.32 11.06
CA THR A 86 -8.10 -2.77 10.60
C THR A 86 -8.19 -4.29 10.45
N PHE A 87 -7.20 -4.92 9.83
CA PHE A 87 -7.24 -6.36 9.57
C PHE A 87 -7.02 -7.20 10.83
N VAL A 88 -6.16 -6.76 11.73
CA VAL A 88 -5.93 -7.46 13.00
C VAL A 88 -7.14 -7.36 13.93
N TYR A 89 -7.76 -6.19 14.02
CA TYR A 89 -8.91 -5.94 14.89
C TYR A 89 -10.26 -5.97 14.16
N GLN A 90 -10.36 -6.73 13.08
CA GLN A 90 -11.58 -6.87 12.29
C GLN A 90 -12.79 -7.40 13.10
N SER A 91 -12.55 -8.30 14.08
CA SER A 91 -13.61 -8.81 14.96
C SER A 91 -14.19 -7.70 15.84
N PHE A 92 -13.34 -6.84 16.39
CA PHE A 92 -13.77 -5.67 17.15
C PHE A 92 -14.61 -4.71 16.31
N ILE A 93 -14.22 -4.47 15.05
CA ILE A 93 -14.97 -3.63 14.11
C ILE A 93 -16.35 -4.25 13.84
N LEU A 94 -16.38 -5.55 13.61
CA LEU A 94 -17.61 -6.30 13.33
C LEU A 94 -18.59 -6.21 14.50
N GLU A 95 -18.11 -6.43 15.73
CA GLU A 95 -18.93 -6.34 16.95
C GLU A 95 -19.40 -4.90 17.20
N SER A 96 -18.50 -3.91 17.09
CA SER A 96 -18.83 -2.49 17.29
C SER A 96 -19.89 -1.98 16.33
N LYS A 97 -19.91 -2.49 15.11
CA LYS A 97 -20.88 -2.11 14.05
C LYS A 97 -22.12 -3.00 14.00
N ASN A 98 -22.22 -4.03 14.85
CA ASN A 98 -23.28 -5.04 14.83
C ASN A 98 -23.47 -5.67 13.44
N TRP A 99 -22.38 -5.90 12.72
CA TRP A 99 -22.44 -6.57 11.42
C TRP A 99 -22.51 -8.09 11.61
N GLY A 100 -23.20 -8.76 10.70
CA GLY A 100 -23.26 -10.23 10.74
C GLY A 100 -21.87 -10.86 10.55
N PRO A 101 -21.66 -12.09 11.05
CA PRO A 101 -20.34 -12.72 11.18
C PRO A 101 -19.58 -12.90 9.85
N PHE A 102 -20.28 -12.90 8.72
CA PHE A 102 -19.67 -13.10 7.40
C PHE A 102 -19.45 -11.80 6.61
N ILE A 103 -19.96 -10.67 7.08
CA ILE A 103 -19.91 -9.41 6.33
C ILE A 103 -18.48 -8.98 6.03
N ILE A 104 -17.59 -9.00 7.01
CA ILE A 104 -16.18 -8.63 6.80
C ILE A 104 -15.50 -9.61 5.83
N ALA A 105 -15.73 -10.92 6.00
CA ALA A 105 -15.16 -11.92 5.10
C ALA A 105 -15.61 -11.73 3.64
N GLN A 106 -16.87 -11.37 3.42
CA GLN A 106 -17.39 -11.05 2.09
C GLN A 106 -16.82 -9.72 1.56
N SER A 107 -16.67 -8.73 2.42
CA SER A 107 -16.12 -7.41 2.06
C SER A 107 -14.65 -7.47 1.63
N PHE A 108 -13.89 -8.48 2.06
CA PHE A 108 -12.54 -8.74 1.53
C PHE A 108 -12.52 -9.05 0.04
N MET A 109 -13.64 -9.50 -0.55
CA MET A 109 -13.74 -9.64 -2.01
C MET A 109 -13.67 -8.27 -2.69
N ALA A 110 -14.41 -7.29 -2.17
CA ALA A 110 -14.35 -5.91 -2.67
C ALA A 110 -12.93 -5.31 -2.54
N TYR A 111 -12.29 -5.50 -1.38
CA TYR A 111 -10.89 -5.12 -1.17
C TYR A 111 -9.96 -5.71 -2.23
N SER A 112 -10.03 -7.02 -2.43
CA SER A 112 -9.12 -7.74 -3.34
C SER A 112 -9.33 -7.32 -4.79
N ILE A 113 -10.58 -7.28 -5.26
CA ILE A 113 -10.92 -6.90 -6.63
C ILE A 113 -10.47 -5.47 -6.92
N LEU A 114 -10.83 -4.52 -6.04
CA LEU A 114 -10.50 -3.12 -6.24
C LEU A 114 -9.00 -2.85 -6.10
N SER A 115 -8.30 -3.58 -5.22
CA SER A 115 -6.84 -3.47 -5.10
C SER A 115 -6.14 -3.90 -6.38
N VAL A 116 -6.54 -5.03 -6.97
CA VAL A 116 -5.97 -5.53 -8.23
C VAL A 116 -6.28 -4.58 -9.39
N ILE A 117 -7.53 -4.16 -9.54
CA ILE A 117 -7.93 -3.20 -10.58
C ILE A 117 -7.09 -1.92 -10.46
N THR A 118 -6.99 -1.37 -9.26
CA THR A 118 -6.25 -0.12 -9.02
C THR A 118 -4.75 -0.30 -9.25
N LEU A 119 -4.19 -1.46 -8.95
CA LEU A 119 -2.78 -1.75 -9.23
C LEU A 119 -2.48 -1.62 -10.74
N PHE A 120 -3.33 -2.20 -11.60
CA PHE A 120 -3.18 -2.04 -13.05
C PHE A 120 -3.42 -0.60 -13.51
N VAL A 121 -4.51 0.03 -13.06
CA VAL A 121 -4.86 1.41 -13.42
C VAL A 121 -3.76 2.38 -12.98
N SER A 122 -3.19 2.21 -11.81
CA SER A 122 -2.11 3.08 -11.31
C SER A 122 -0.83 2.98 -12.14
N GLY A 123 -0.52 1.80 -12.72
CA GLY A 123 0.56 1.65 -13.69
C GLY A 123 0.37 2.58 -14.90
N PHE A 124 -0.78 2.49 -15.56
CA PHE A 124 -1.10 3.37 -16.69
C PHE A 124 -1.10 4.87 -16.34
N LEU A 125 -1.58 5.19 -15.13
CA LEU A 125 -1.60 6.58 -14.67
C LEU A 125 -0.18 7.14 -14.46
N ILE A 126 0.73 6.33 -13.90
CA ILE A 126 2.12 6.74 -13.67
C ILE A 126 2.86 6.97 -15.00
N ASP A 127 2.64 6.10 -15.98
CA ASP A 127 3.23 6.26 -17.31
C ASP A 127 2.79 7.57 -17.96
N LYS A 128 1.56 8.03 -17.69
CA LYS A 128 1.00 9.25 -18.28
C LYS A 128 1.29 10.52 -17.48
N PHE A 129 1.26 10.46 -16.14
CA PHE A 129 1.18 11.67 -15.29
C PHE A 129 2.36 11.87 -14.34
N GLU A 130 3.33 11.00 -14.27
CA GLU A 130 4.41 10.96 -13.29
C GLU A 130 3.92 10.57 -11.87
N SER A 131 4.66 9.71 -11.17
CA SER A 131 4.25 9.14 -9.87
C SER A 131 4.07 10.20 -8.79
N ARG A 132 4.92 11.23 -8.77
CA ARG A 132 4.86 12.34 -7.81
C ARG A 132 3.56 13.16 -7.86
N LYS A 133 2.93 13.27 -9.05
CA LYS A 133 1.65 13.97 -9.20
C LYS A 133 0.48 13.14 -8.69
N ILE A 134 0.57 11.82 -8.88
CA ILE A 134 -0.47 10.88 -8.46
C ILE A 134 -0.39 10.59 -6.96
N LEU A 135 0.78 10.76 -6.36
CA LEU A 135 1.02 10.47 -4.93
C LEU A 135 0.02 11.16 -4.00
N ILE A 136 -0.45 12.38 -4.34
CA ILE A 136 -1.45 13.12 -3.55
C ILE A 136 -2.78 12.36 -3.47
N PHE A 137 -3.14 11.63 -4.54
CA PHE A 137 -4.41 10.91 -4.62
C PHE A 137 -4.37 9.55 -3.94
N MET A 138 -3.19 9.03 -3.56
CA MET A 138 -3.00 7.69 -3.01
C MET A 138 -3.85 7.44 -1.76
N ASN A 139 -3.90 8.39 -0.84
CA ASN A 139 -4.57 8.24 0.45
C ASN A 139 -5.96 8.91 0.51
N LEU A 140 -6.47 9.49 -0.57
CA LEU A 140 -7.84 9.99 -0.61
C LEU A 140 -8.87 8.86 -0.42
N PRO A 141 -8.76 7.70 -1.09
CA PRO A 141 -9.65 6.58 -0.82
C PRO A 141 -9.54 6.08 0.63
N LEU A 142 -8.33 6.06 1.20
CA LEU A 142 -8.12 5.68 2.60
C LEU A 142 -8.82 6.66 3.56
N LEU A 143 -8.74 7.96 3.30
CA LEU A 143 -9.46 8.97 4.08
C LEU A 143 -10.98 8.77 3.98
N LEU A 144 -11.50 8.54 2.79
CA LEU A 144 -12.91 8.25 2.60
C LEU A 144 -13.33 6.96 3.31
N SER A 145 -12.49 5.92 3.33
CA SER A 145 -12.79 4.67 4.02
C SER A 145 -13.00 4.88 5.52
N VAL A 146 -12.10 5.62 6.19
CA VAL A 146 -12.24 5.89 7.62
C VAL A 146 -13.42 6.81 7.93
N ILE A 147 -13.78 7.72 7.02
CA ILE A 147 -15.01 8.53 7.13
C ILE A 147 -16.26 7.66 7.05
N ILE A 148 -16.29 6.67 6.15
CA ILE A 148 -17.41 5.71 6.05
C ILE A 148 -17.61 4.97 7.37
N ILE A 149 -16.53 4.50 8.01
CA ILE A 149 -16.63 3.81 9.30
C ILE A 149 -17.15 4.73 10.42
N ILE A 150 -16.85 6.02 10.39
CA ILE A 150 -17.34 6.97 11.40
C ILE A 150 -18.86 7.16 11.31
N TYR A 151 -19.40 7.32 10.11
CA TYR A 151 -20.78 7.79 9.93
C TYR A 151 -21.79 6.69 9.59
N PHE A 152 -21.35 5.52 9.12
CA PHE A 152 -22.25 4.49 8.61
C PHE A 152 -22.11 3.18 9.37
N ASN A 153 -23.25 2.60 9.77
CA ASN A 153 -23.31 1.33 10.51
C ASN A 153 -23.97 0.19 9.68
N GLN A 154 -24.48 0.51 8.48
CA GLN A 154 -25.14 -0.48 7.63
C GLN A 154 -24.12 -1.51 7.12
N PRO A 155 -24.51 -2.80 6.97
CA PRO A 155 -23.61 -3.85 6.47
C PRO A 155 -22.94 -3.53 5.12
N ILE A 156 -23.63 -2.80 4.24
CA ILE A 156 -23.08 -2.37 2.94
C ILE A 156 -21.86 -1.45 3.10
N SER A 157 -21.78 -0.69 4.21
CA SER A 157 -20.64 0.18 4.47
C SER A 157 -19.34 -0.60 4.67
N ALA A 158 -19.38 -1.86 5.08
CA ALA A 158 -18.20 -2.73 5.17
C ALA A 158 -17.56 -2.97 3.80
N PHE A 159 -18.37 -3.18 2.77
CA PHE A 159 -17.89 -3.38 1.39
C PHE A 159 -17.25 -2.10 0.83
N VAL A 160 -17.87 -0.96 1.09
CA VAL A 160 -17.32 0.34 0.67
C VAL A 160 -16.03 0.65 1.43
N PHE A 161 -16.02 0.43 2.74
CA PHE A 161 -14.87 0.64 3.62
C PHE A 161 -13.65 -0.17 3.15
N LEU A 162 -13.80 -1.50 3.06
CA LEU A 162 -12.70 -2.37 2.64
C LEU A 162 -12.35 -2.16 1.15
N GLY A 163 -13.32 -1.89 0.29
CA GLY A 163 -13.08 -1.56 -1.10
C GLY A 163 -12.21 -0.32 -1.29
N LEU A 164 -12.47 0.75 -0.53
CA LEU A 164 -11.66 1.98 -0.55
C LEU A 164 -10.25 1.75 0.01
N ILE A 165 -10.10 0.92 1.05
CA ILE A 165 -8.77 0.49 1.51
C ILE A 165 -8.06 -0.27 0.37
N GLY A 166 -8.76 -1.14 -0.36
CA GLY A 166 -8.22 -1.85 -1.52
C GLY A 166 -7.71 -0.91 -2.62
N ILE A 167 -8.46 0.14 -2.94
CA ILE A 167 -8.03 1.17 -3.90
C ILE A 167 -6.73 1.84 -3.42
N SER A 168 -6.68 2.28 -2.17
CA SER A 168 -5.47 2.90 -1.61
C SER A 168 -4.28 1.95 -1.61
N ASN A 169 -4.51 0.65 -1.31
CA ASN A 169 -3.49 -0.38 -1.37
C ASN A 169 -2.93 -0.59 -2.79
N GLY A 170 -3.79 -0.61 -3.80
CA GLY A 170 -3.37 -0.69 -5.21
C GLY A 170 -2.43 0.46 -5.59
N PHE A 171 -2.78 1.70 -5.24
CA PHE A 171 -1.90 2.86 -5.43
C PHE A 171 -0.59 2.74 -4.64
N ALA A 172 -0.65 2.35 -3.37
CA ALA A 172 0.52 2.24 -2.50
C ALA A 172 1.57 1.27 -3.04
N ASN A 173 1.16 0.14 -3.61
CA ASN A 173 2.06 -0.86 -4.16
C ASN A 173 2.88 -0.34 -5.36
N VAL A 174 2.28 0.45 -6.24
CA VAL A 174 2.96 0.98 -7.43
C VAL A 174 3.74 2.24 -7.08
N LEU A 175 3.12 3.20 -6.39
CA LEU A 175 3.74 4.48 -6.01
C LEU A 175 4.88 4.30 -5.01
N GLY A 176 4.81 3.29 -4.13
CA GLY A 176 5.86 2.95 -3.19
C GLY A 176 7.21 2.57 -3.82
N SER A 177 7.22 2.30 -5.11
CA SER A 177 8.45 2.04 -5.88
C SER A 177 8.81 3.17 -6.81
N SER A 178 7.87 3.60 -7.63
CA SER A 178 8.09 4.56 -8.71
C SER A 178 8.41 5.97 -8.21
N THR A 179 7.78 6.43 -7.14
CA THR A 179 8.01 7.77 -6.56
C THR A 179 9.46 7.95 -6.11
N TRP A 180 10.03 6.95 -5.44
CA TRP A 180 11.42 7.04 -4.98
C TRP A 180 12.41 7.04 -6.13
N ALA A 181 12.19 6.23 -7.17
CA ALA A 181 13.01 6.21 -8.35
C ALA A 181 12.97 7.54 -9.13
N GLU A 182 11.77 8.15 -9.21
CA GLU A 182 11.55 9.41 -9.91
C GLU A 182 12.21 10.60 -9.19
N ILE A 183 12.14 10.67 -7.85
CA ILE A 183 12.66 11.82 -7.08
C ILE A 183 14.17 11.70 -6.82
N TYR A 184 14.65 10.50 -6.46
CA TYR A 184 16.01 10.29 -5.97
C TYR A 184 16.92 9.54 -6.95
N GLY A 185 16.41 9.15 -8.12
CA GLY A 185 17.15 8.42 -9.15
C GLY A 185 17.25 6.93 -8.87
N VAL A 186 17.67 6.18 -9.90
CA VAL A 186 17.63 4.71 -9.90
C VAL A 186 18.90 4.05 -9.37
N LYS A 187 20.05 4.73 -9.43
CA LYS A 187 21.37 4.11 -9.14
C LYS A 187 21.48 3.49 -7.74
N TYR A 188 20.88 4.13 -6.73
CA TYR A 188 20.93 3.69 -5.33
C TYR A 188 19.55 3.30 -4.81
N ILE A 189 18.59 3.04 -5.69
CA ILE A 189 17.19 2.79 -5.33
C ILE A 189 17.01 1.61 -4.38
N GLY A 190 17.83 0.55 -4.50
CA GLY A 190 17.77 -0.60 -3.61
C GLY A 190 18.01 -0.23 -2.15
N SER A 191 18.97 0.64 -1.86
CA SER A 191 19.26 1.08 -0.48
C SER A 191 18.19 2.03 0.08
N ILE A 192 17.54 2.83 -0.79
CA ILE A 192 16.42 3.70 -0.42
C ILE A 192 15.18 2.86 -0.15
N LYS A 193 14.88 1.89 -1.01
CA LYS A 193 13.75 0.95 -0.81
C LYS A 193 13.93 0.11 0.45
N ALA A 194 15.13 -0.36 0.76
CA ALA A 194 15.38 -1.08 2.01
C ALA A 194 15.01 -0.23 3.24
N LEU A 195 15.37 1.06 3.25
CA LEU A 195 15.01 1.99 4.31
C LEU A 195 13.49 2.19 4.40
N THR A 196 12.84 2.49 3.29
CA THR A 196 11.39 2.74 3.26
C THR A 196 10.58 1.49 3.61
N THR A 197 11.00 0.31 3.14
CA THR A 197 10.39 -0.96 3.51
C THR A 197 10.52 -1.24 5.01
N SER A 198 11.68 -0.97 5.62
CA SER A 198 11.85 -1.10 7.06
C SER A 198 10.89 -0.18 7.84
N LEU A 199 10.71 1.06 7.38
CA LEU A 199 9.72 1.98 7.97
C LEU A 199 8.29 1.49 7.79
N MET A 200 7.95 0.90 6.65
CA MET A 200 6.63 0.30 6.41
C MET A 200 6.37 -0.88 7.36
N VAL A 201 7.35 -1.77 7.57
CA VAL A 201 7.23 -2.87 8.55
C VAL A 201 7.05 -2.33 9.96
N PHE A 202 7.81 -1.30 10.34
CA PHE A 202 7.61 -0.63 11.63
C PHE A 202 6.20 -0.02 11.74
N ALA A 203 5.69 0.60 10.67
CA ALA A 203 4.35 1.17 10.67
C ALA A 203 3.25 0.11 10.82
N THR A 204 3.42 -1.11 10.28
CA THR A 204 2.47 -2.21 10.50
C THR A 204 2.43 -2.64 11.96
N ALA A 205 3.60 -2.80 12.59
CA ALA A 205 3.71 -3.12 14.01
C ALA A 205 3.12 -2.00 14.89
N PHE A 206 3.44 -0.74 14.58
CA PHE A 206 2.89 0.44 15.24
C PHE A 206 1.36 0.48 15.13
N GLY A 207 0.79 0.22 13.94
CA GLY A 207 -0.64 0.18 13.71
C GLY A 207 -1.34 -0.85 14.59
N THR A 208 -0.81 -2.07 14.64
CA THR A 208 -1.33 -3.13 15.50
C THR A 208 -1.29 -2.74 16.98
N ALA A 209 -0.15 -2.22 17.45
CA ALA A 209 0.01 -1.80 18.83
C ALA A 209 -0.90 -0.61 19.19
N LEU A 210 -0.98 0.40 18.32
CA LEU A 210 -1.82 1.57 18.55
C LEU A 210 -3.29 1.21 18.65
N PHE A 211 -3.82 0.43 17.70
CA PHE A 211 -5.21 -0.03 17.75
C PHE A 211 -5.48 -0.81 19.05
N GLY A 212 -4.60 -1.76 19.43
CA GLY A 212 -4.75 -2.52 20.66
C GLY A 212 -4.83 -1.64 21.89
N VAL A 213 -3.86 -0.73 22.06
CA VAL A 213 -3.83 0.19 23.21
C VAL A 213 -5.07 1.09 23.25
N LEU A 214 -5.56 1.57 22.12
CA LEU A 214 -6.76 2.40 22.06
C LEU A 214 -8.01 1.59 22.46
N ILE A 215 -8.14 0.37 21.92
CA ILE A 215 -9.25 -0.54 22.26
C ILE A 215 -9.23 -0.89 23.75
N ASP A 216 -8.07 -1.24 24.31
CA ASP A 216 -7.91 -1.55 25.73
C ASP A 216 -8.26 -0.37 26.65
N LYS A 217 -8.06 0.86 26.16
CA LYS A 217 -8.50 2.09 26.85
C LYS A 217 -9.98 2.43 26.65
N GLY A 218 -10.75 1.60 25.95
CA GLY A 218 -12.18 1.79 25.74
C GLY A 218 -12.54 2.77 24.61
N PHE A 219 -11.61 3.09 23.70
CA PHE A 219 -11.95 3.90 22.54
C PHE A 219 -12.86 3.13 21.58
N SER A 220 -13.91 3.80 21.09
CA SER A 220 -14.78 3.22 20.06
C SER A 220 -14.09 3.18 18.69
N ILE A 221 -14.61 2.36 17.77
CA ILE A 221 -14.06 2.28 16.41
C ILE A 221 -14.16 3.63 15.67
N GLU A 222 -15.20 4.43 15.94
CA GLU A 222 -15.35 5.76 15.35
C GLU A 222 -14.26 6.73 15.85
N GLN A 223 -13.87 6.63 17.12
CA GLN A 223 -12.79 7.46 17.67
C GLN A 223 -11.43 7.06 17.08
N ILE A 224 -11.16 5.76 16.92
CA ILE A 224 -9.95 5.24 16.30
C ILE A 224 -9.89 5.67 14.82
N ALA A 225 -11.02 5.58 14.12
CA ALA A 225 -11.14 6.05 12.74
C ALA A 225 -10.95 7.57 12.62
N ALA A 226 -11.44 8.35 13.59
CA ALA A 226 -11.23 9.81 13.63
C ALA A 226 -9.75 10.17 13.82
N ILE A 227 -9.03 9.47 14.70
CA ILE A 227 -7.56 9.63 14.86
C ILE A 227 -6.86 9.33 13.54
N SER A 228 -7.25 8.25 12.88
CA SER A 228 -6.72 7.88 11.56
C SER A 228 -7.01 8.94 10.49
N ALA A 229 -8.23 9.48 10.46
CA ALA A 229 -8.64 10.55 9.55
C ALA A 229 -7.82 11.83 9.76
N ILE A 230 -7.58 12.21 11.02
CA ILE A 230 -6.75 13.37 11.36
C ILE A 230 -5.32 13.16 10.83
N TYR A 231 -4.71 12.00 11.08
CA TYR A 231 -3.36 11.70 10.58
C TYR A 231 -3.28 11.78 9.05
N ILE A 232 -4.22 11.12 8.34
CA ILE A 232 -4.25 11.14 6.88
C ILE A 232 -4.42 12.58 6.38
N SER A 233 -5.33 13.35 6.96
CA SER A 233 -5.58 14.74 6.55
C SER A 233 -4.35 15.61 6.72
N ILE A 234 -3.67 15.52 7.86
CA ILE A 234 -2.42 16.26 8.11
C ILE A 234 -1.35 15.85 7.09
N SER A 235 -1.16 14.54 6.84
CA SER A 235 -0.16 14.05 5.89
C SER A 235 -0.45 14.52 4.46
N LEU A 236 -1.72 14.55 4.04
CA LEU A 236 -2.14 15.05 2.75
C LEU A 236 -1.92 16.58 2.61
N VAL A 237 -2.22 17.34 3.66
CA VAL A 237 -1.96 18.80 3.68
C VAL A 237 -0.47 19.09 3.50
N PHE A 238 0.40 18.43 4.27
CA PHE A 238 1.86 18.61 4.12
C PHE A 238 2.34 18.21 2.71
N LEU A 239 1.83 17.10 2.18
CA LEU A 239 2.19 16.65 0.84
C LEU A 239 1.72 17.66 -0.23
N PHE A 240 0.52 18.22 -0.06
CA PHE A 240 -0.01 19.24 -0.96
C PHE A 240 0.82 20.52 -0.95
N ILE A 241 1.27 20.96 0.23
CA ILE A 241 2.15 22.14 0.36
C ILE A 241 3.47 21.94 -0.39
N ILE A 242 4.09 20.75 -0.28
CA ILE A 242 5.40 20.51 -0.90
C ILE A 242 5.30 20.02 -2.36
N ARG A 243 4.11 19.84 -2.93
CA ARG A 243 3.91 19.22 -4.26
C ARG A 243 4.79 19.83 -5.36
N ASN A 244 4.97 21.16 -5.34
CA ASN A 244 5.78 21.86 -6.33
C ASN A 244 7.29 21.63 -6.14
N ASN A 245 7.71 21.22 -4.93
CA ASN A 245 9.10 20.95 -4.57
C ASN A 245 9.49 19.48 -4.77
N LEU A 246 8.54 18.59 -5.15
CA LEU A 246 8.79 17.19 -5.43
C LEU A 246 9.55 16.95 -6.75
N ASN A 247 9.88 18.00 -7.48
CA ASN A 247 10.65 17.89 -8.70
C ASN A 247 12.03 17.25 -8.43
N PRO A 248 12.47 16.29 -9.27
CA PRO A 248 13.81 15.74 -9.15
C PRO A 248 14.87 16.82 -9.36
N ILE A 249 15.92 16.76 -8.57
CA ILE A 249 17.05 17.70 -8.73
C ILE A 249 17.87 17.24 -9.94
N LYS A 250 18.00 18.11 -10.92
CA LYS A 250 18.85 17.85 -12.08
C LYS A 250 20.32 18.04 -11.74
N ASN A 251 21.18 17.22 -12.32
CA ASN A 251 22.62 17.48 -12.26
C ASN A 251 22.88 18.83 -12.91
N LYS A 252 23.66 19.70 -12.25
CA LYS A 252 24.21 20.89 -12.92
C LYS A 252 24.99 20.39 -14.12
N LYS A 253 24.72 20.92 -15.31
CA LYS A 253 25.59 20.71 -16.45
C LYS A 253 27.00 21.21 -16.06
N PRO A 254 28.08 20.45 -16.38
CA PRO A 254 29.43 20.89 -16.18
C PRO A 254 29.70 22.17 -16.95
#